data_4c750246b5efba25384ccc40aedf42b1
#
_entry.id   4c750246b5efba25384ccc40aedf42b1
#
_cell.length_a   1.000
_cell.length_b   1.000
_cell.length_c   1.000
_cell.angle_alpha   90.00
_cell.angle_beta   90.00
_cell.angle_gamma   90.00
#
_symmetry.space_group_name_H-M   'P 1'
#
loop_
_entity.id
_entity.type
_entity.pdbx_description
1 polymer ?
#
loop_
_entity_poly.entity_id
_entity_poly.type
_entity_poly.pdbx_seq_one_letter_code
_entity_poly.pdbx_strand_id
1 'polypeptide(L)'
;APNLYGADPIGIELQITMWGYAFGAGDPLGNMIFKKATMKYTGLPDSPADSRMDSLYFTQWSDPDLGTYTDDYVGCDIELSFGYVYNGNRLDGVFNGIHNLPCPAGGYDFLQGPPDTDDIDGDGDTTEYLGMTSFTYFGAGSSISDPDLASYAGSLQFYNLMEGFLPRPEYPVQIPWIDLSTGLETKFALAGDPVAGSGWIDGVQLPP
;
A
#
# COMPACT_ATOMS: atom_id res chain seq x y z
N ALA A 1 -7.46 25.79 -6.81
CA ALA A 1 -6.61 25.23 -5.76
C ALA A 1 -5.26 24.88 -6.36
N PRO A 2 -4.15 25.03 -5.65
CA PRO A 2 -2.86 24.58 -6.17
C PRO A 2 -2.92 23.07 -6.39
N ASN A 3 -2.49 22.62 -7.58
CA ASN A 3 -2.43 21.22 -7.91
C ASN A 3 -1.39 20.56 -7.00
N LEU A 4 -1.79 19.55 -6.27
CA LEU A 4 -0.85 18.70 -5.56
C LEU A 4 -0.18 17.82 -6.63
N TYR A 5 1.15 17.87 -6.72
CA TYR A 5 1.91 17.10 -7.71
C TYR A 5 1.56 17.40 -9.19
N GLY A 6 1.02 18.60 -9.47
CA GLY A 6 0.72 19.02 -10.83
C GLY A 6 -0.47 18.35 -11.52
N ALA A 7 -1.22 17.49 -10.81
CA ALA A 7 -2.42 16.85 -11.36
C ALA A 7 -3.61 17.81 -11.34
N ASP A 8 -4.38 17.83 -12.42
CA ASP A 8 -5.66 18.50 -12.46
C ASP A 8 -6.73 17.74 -11.66
N PRO A 9 -7.77 18.44 -11.15
CA PRO A 9 -8.91 17.77 -10.52
C PRO A 9 -9.56 16.75 -11.46
N ILE A 10 -9.88 15.58 -10.93
CA ILE A 10 -10.50 14.48 -11.69
C ILE A 10 -11.98 14.29 -11.35
N GLY A 11 -12.58 15.23 -10.63
CA GLY A 11 -14.00 15.19 -10.26
C GLY A 11 -14.33 14.23 -9.12
N ILE A 12 -13.37 13.97 -8.23
CA ILE A 12 -13.59 13.18 -7.01
C ILE A 12 -13.60 14.10 -5.79
N GLU A 13 -14.62 13.96 -4.97
CA GLU A 13 -14.67 14.46 -3.59
C GLU A 13 -14.19 13.34 -2.65
N LEU A 14 -13.17 13.64 -1.83
CA LEU A 14 -12.63 12.74 -0.85
C LEU A 14 -12.84 13.30 0.55
N GLN A 15 -13.55 12.55 1.40
CA GLN A 15 -13.69 12.84 2.82
C GLN A 15 -12.88 11.83 3.62
N ILE A 16 -12.00 12.31 4.51
CA ILE A 16 -11.20 11.48 5.39
C ILE A 16 -11.62 11.74 6.83
N THR A 17 -11.99 10.69 7.54
CA THR A 17 -12.23 10.71 8.97
C THR A 17 -11.17 9.86 9.67
N MET A 18 -10.54 10.40 10.69
CA MET A 18 -9.54 9.69 11.48
C MET A 18 -9.94 9.69 12.95
N TRP A 19 -9.72 8.57 13.64
CA TRP A 19 -9.96 8.46 15.07
C TRP A 19 -9.02 7.42 15.71
N GLY A 20 -8.88 7.50 16.99
CA GLY A 20 -8.18 6.53 17.83
C GLY A 20 -8.85 6.40 19.17
N TYR A 21 -8.40 5.49 19.99
CA TYR A 21 -8.95 5.22 21.30
C TYR A 21 -7.91 5.54 22.39
N ALA A 22 -8.35 6.14 23.48
CA ALA A 22 -7.50 6.49 24.62
C ALA A 22 -7.32 5.31 25.58
N PHE A 23 -6.90 4.15 25.06
CA PHE A 23 -6.53 3.01 25.88
C PHE A 23 -5.04 3.07 26.27
N GLY A 24 -4.66 2.36 27.32
CA GLY A 24 -3.25 2.25 27.69
C GLY A 24 -2.42 1.46 26.66
N ALA A 25 -1.11 1.64 26.68
CA ALA A 25 -0.19 1.00 25.73
C ALA A 25 -0.20 -0.56 25.73
N GLY A 26 -0.82 -1.17 26.74
CA GLY A 26 -1.04 -2.63 26.77
C GLY A 26 -2.29 -3.11 26.04
N ASP A 27 -3.15 -2.19 25.59
CA ASP A 27 -4.33 -2.52 24.79
C ASP A 27 -4.01 -2.26 23.31
N PRO A 28 -4.19 -3.26 22.42
CA PRO A 28 -3.94 -3.08 21.00
C PRO A 28 -4.64 -1.87 20.38
N LEU A 29 -5.87 -1.57 20.79
CA LEU A 29 -6.63 -0.41 20.29
C LEU A 29 -6.01 0.93 20.68
N GLY A 30 -5.21 0.98 21.75
CA GLY A 30 -4.45 2.17 22.14
C GLY A 30 -3.27 2.48 21.22
N ASN A 31 -2.86 1.52 20.40
CA ASN A 31 -1.77 1.63 19.45
C ASN A 31 -2.25 1.73 17.98
N MET A 32 -3.56 1.92 17.77
CA MET A 32 -4.16 1.97 16.44
C MET A 32 -4.77 3.34 16.15
N ILE A 33 -4.62 3.76 14.90
CA ILE A 33 -5.34 4.90 14.33
C ILE A 33 -6.20 4.37 13.19
N PHE A 34 -7.48 4.65 13.26
CA PHE A 34 -8.43 4.29 12.23
C PHE A 34 -8.61 5.44 11.24
N LYS A 35 -8.66 5.11 9.97
CA LYS A 35 -8.90 6.05 8.89
C LYS A 35 -10.04 5.54 8.01
N LYS A 36 -11.10 6.34 7.87
CA LYS A 36 -12.17 6.09 6.90
C LYS A 36 -12.05 7.09 5.75
N ALA A 37 -11.95 6.58 4.54
CA ALA A 37 -12.02 7.37 3.31
C ALA A 37 -13.39 7.16 2.67
N THR A 38 -14.11 8.25 2.40
CA THR A 38 -15.35 8.21 1.62
C THR A 38 -15.10 8.98 0.33
N MET A 39 -15.20 8.30 -0.79
CA MET A 39 -15.00 8.86 -2.11
C MET A 39 -16.32 9.00 -2.83
N LYS A 40 -16.50 10.14 -3.50
CA LYS A 40 -17.65 10.40 -4.34
C LYS A 40 -17.20 11.01 -5.66
N TYR A 41 -17.57 10.37 -6.76
CA TYR A 41 -17.41 10.99 -8.07
C TYR A 41 -18.49 12.03 -8.28
N THR A 42 -18.09 13.26 -8.52
CA THR A 42 -19.00 14.41 -8.74
C THR A 42 -18.92 14.92 -10.17
N GLY A 43 -17.99 14.41 -10.95
CA GLY A 43 -17.65 14.96 -12.27
C GLY A 43 -16.95 16.31 -12.19
N LEU A 44 -16.54 16.79 -13.34
CA LEU A 44 -16.07 18.18 -13.55
C LEU A 44 -17.24 19.05 -14.06
N PRO A 45 -17.11 20.38 -14.05
CA PRO A 45 -18.20 21.28 -14.47
C PRO A 45 -18.81 20.98 -15.84
N ASP A 46 -17.99 20.47 -16.76
CA ASP A 46 -18.41 20.12 -18.13
C ASP A 46 -18.66 18.61 -18.33
N SER A 47 -18.63 17.81 -17.25
CA SER A 47 -18.90 16.37 -17.37
C SER A 47 -20.37 16.11 -17.70
N PRO A 48 -20.68 15.16 -18.60
CA PRO A 48 -22.05 14.68 -18.80
C PRO A 48 -22.67 14.19 -17.49
N ALA A 49 -23.99 14.32 -17.37
CA ALA A 49 -24.70 13.94 -16.15
C ALA A 49 -24.64 12.43 -15.84
N ASP A 50 -24.38 11.61 -16.85
CA ASP A 50 -24.23 10.16 -16.78
C ASP A 50 -22.76 9.71 -16.84
N SER A 51 -21.80 10.65 -16.70
CA SER A 51 -20.37 10.32 -16.71
C SER A 51 -20.01 9.36 -15.58
N ARG A 52 -19.10 8.47 -15.87
CA ARG A 52 -18.57 7.46 -14.95
C ARG A 52 -17.05 7.52 -14.93
N MET A 53 -16.50 7.00 -13.87
CA MET A 53 -15.05 6.78 -13.74
C MET A 53 -14.84 5.28 -13.61
N ASP A 54 -14.20 4.70 -14.61
CA ASP A 54 -13.83 3.30 -14.64
C ASP A 54 -12.33 3.15 -14.32
N SER A 55 -11.92 1.96 -13.89
CA SER A 55 -10.53 1.61 -13.60
C SER A 55 -9.88 2.56 -12.57
N LEU A 56 -10.63 2.86 -11.50
CA LEU A 56 -10.15 3.65 -10.37
C LEU A 56 -9.46 2.75 -9.36
N TYR A 57 -8.24 3.10 -9.01
CA TYR A 57 -7.50 2.47 -7.93
C TYR A 57 -7.37 3.42 -6.76
N PHE A 58 -7.53 2.90 -5.55
CA PHE A 58 -7.27 3.60 -4.31
C PHE A 58 -6.14 2.90 -3.58
N THR A 59 -5.10 3.63 -3.21
CA THR A 59 -3.96 3.06 -2.52
C THR A 59 -3.67 3.80 -1.22
N GLN A 60 -3.21 3.07 -0.20
CA GLN A 60 -2.51 3.63 0.93
C GLN A 60 -1.02 3.59 0.61
N TRP A 61 -0.45 4.74 0.29
CA TRP A 61 1.00 4.91 0.24
C TRP A 61 1.51 5.37 1.59
N SER A 62 2.68 4.89 1.98
CA SER A 62 3.36 5.30 3.20
C SER A 62 4.86 5.10 3.07
N ASP A 63 5.60 5.84 3.87
CA ASP A 63 7.05 5.80 4.00
C ASP A 63 7.39 5.83 5.50
N PRO A 64 7.17 4.71 6.20
CA PRO A 64 7.38 4.63 7.63
C PRO A 64 8.83 4.35 7.96
N ASP A 65 9.43 5.20 8.80
CA ASP A 65 10.76 5.00 9.38
C ASP A 65 10.65 4.44 10.80
N LEU A 66 11.29 3.32 11.07
CA LEU A 66 11.36 2.69 12.39
C LEU A 66 12.71 2.97 13.08
N GLY A 67 13.01 4.25 13.30
CA GLY A 67 14.26 4.68 13.91
C GLY A 67 15.38 4.86 12.91
N THR A 68 16.20 3.85 12.69
CA THR A 68 17.26 3.87 11.68
C THR A 68 16.72 3.32 10.37
N TYR A 69 16.27 4.19 9.49
CA TYR A 69 15.55 3.85 8.25
C TYR A 69 16.27 2.89 7.28
N THR A 70 17.57 2.71 7.43
CA THR A 70 18.39 1.93 6.47
C THR A 70 18.24 0.42 6.59
N ASP A 71 17.64 -0.08 7.66
CA ASP A 71 17.37 -1.48 7.92
C ASP A 71 15.89 -1.79 8.17
N ASP A 72 15.03 -0.89 7.72
CA ASP A 72 13.59 -1.08 7.70
C ASP A 72 13.19 -1.89 6.46
N TYR A 73 12.46 -2.96 6.69
CA TYR A 73 11.96 -3.89 5.68
C TYR A 73 10.45 -3.87 5.64
N VAL A 74 9.90 -4.16 4.46
CA VAL A 74 8.45 -4.17 4.23
C VAL A 74 7.96 -5.53 3.77
N GLY A 75 6.67 -5.76 3.90
CA GLY A 75 6.03 -6.95 3.40
C GLY A 75 4.51 -6.84 3.45
N CYS A 76 3.83 -7.87 2.99
CA CYS A 76 2.37 -7.94 3.06
C CYS A 76 1.88 -9.33 3.45
N ASP A 77 0.70 -9.34 4.07
CA ASP A 77 -0.13 -10.52 4.26
C ASP A 77 -1.36 -10.39 3.36
N ILE A 78 -1.47 -11.28 2.37
CA ILE A 78 -2.51 -11.22 1.36
C ILE A 78 -3.88 -11.55 1.96
N GLU A 79 -3.94 -12.57 2.83
CA GLU A 79 -5.19 -13.04 3.43
C GLU A 79 -5.78 -11.99 4.37
N LEU A 80 -4.93 -11.26 5.09
CA LEU A 80 -5.35 -10.20 5.98
C LEU A 80 -5.50 -8.84 5.30
N SER A 81 -5.18 -8.71 4.01
CA SER A 81 -5.16 -7.41 3.30
C SER A 81 -4.29 -6.36 4.00
N PHE A 82 -3.15 -6.78 4.51
CA PHE A 82 -2.30 -6.04 5.43
C PHE A 82 -0.91 -5.80 4.85
N GLY A 83 -0.47 -4.54 4.83
CA GLY A 83 0.91 -4.16 4.54
C GLY A 83 1.64 -3.80 5.83
N TYR A 84 2.90 -4.22 6.00
CA TYR A 84 3.64 -4.01 7.23
C TYR A 84 5.09 -3.57 6.99
N VAL A 85 5.65 -2.96 8.02
CA VAL A 85 7.06 -2.57 8.12
C VAL A 85 7.65 -3.14 9.40
N TYR A 86 8.87 -3.61 9.33
CA TYR A 86 9.59 -4.16 10.47
C TYR A 86 11.10 -3.87 10.34
N ASN A 87 11.78 -3.80 11.47
CA ASN A 87 13.22 -3.58 11.49
C ASN A 87 13.94 -4.89 11.14
N GLY A 88 14.87 -4.86 10.19
CA GLY A 88 15.65 -6.02 9.77
C GLY A 88 16.67 -6.49 10.81
N ASN A 89 17.02 -5.63 11.76
CA ASN A 89 17.89 -5.96 12.86
C ASN A 89 17.12 -6.01 14.17
N ARG A 90 17.53 -6.90 15.06
CA ARG A 90 16.92 -6.99 16.39
C ARG A 90 17.14 -5.73 17.24
N LEU A 91 18.23 -5.01 17.01
CA LEU A 91 18.61 -3.81 17.75
C LEU A 91 18.67 -2.64 16.78
N ASP A 92 17.88 -1.61 17.06
CA ASP A 92 17.89 -0.36 16.35
C ASP A 92 18.64 0.73 17.14
N GLY A 93 19.39 1.58 16.43
CA GLY A 93 20.21 2.61 17.07
C GLY A 93 19.41 3.67 17.81
N VAL A 94 18.20 3.98 17.36
CA VAL A 94 17.32 4.97 17.97
C VAL A 94 16.50 4.34 19.10
N PHE A 95 15.72 3.31 18.81
CA PHE A 95 14.85 2.69 19.81
C PHE A 95 15.63 2.04 20.95
N ASN A 96 16.60 1.18 20.64
CA ASN A 96 17.40 0.50 21.66
C ASN A 96 18.51 1.40 22.20
N GLY A 97 19.22 2.10 21.30
CA GLY A 97 20.42 2.86 21.67
C GLY A 97 20.12 4.16 22.40
N ILE A 98 19.05 4.88 22.05
CA ILE A 98 18.72 6.15 22.65
C ILE A 98 17.61 6.00 23.71
N HIS A 99 16.54 5.26 23.39
CA HIS A 99 15.35 5.19 24.23
C HIS A 99 15.26 3.95 25.10
N ASN A 100 16.17 2.97 24.91
CA ASN A 100 16.15 1.67 25.59
C ASN A 100 14.79 0.94 25.45
N LEU A 101 14.19 1.04 24.28
CA LEU A 101 12.95 0.40 23.90
C LEU A 101 13.21 -0.67 22.82
N PRO A 102 12.40 -1.73 22.74
CA PRO A 102 12.45 -2.64 21.60
C PRO A 102 12.05 -1.87 20.32
N CYS A 103 12.63 -2.27 19.19
CA CYS A 103 12.21 -1.72 17.91
C CYS A 103 10.76 -2.13 17.63
N PRO A 104 9.87 -1.19 17.25
CA PRO A 104 8.50 -1.50 16.92
C PRO A 104 8.39 -2.16 15.54
N ALA A 105 7.21 -2.67 15.24
CA ALA A 105 6.73 -2.91 13.89
C ALA A 105 5.45 -2.09 13.69
N GLY A 106 5.14 -1.77 12.46
CA GLY A 106 3.93 -1.04 12.09
C GLY A 106 3.23 -1.67 10.90
N GLY A 107 2.00 -1.27 10.63
CA GLY A 107 1.31 -1.77 9.44
C GLY A 107 0.03 -1.01 9.12
N TYR A 108 -0.52 -1.33 7.98
CA TYR A 108 -1.70 -0.72 7.37
C TYR A 108 -2.63 -1.85 6.94
N ASP A 109 -3.81 -1.88 7.53
CA ASP A 109 -4.82 -2.90 7.32
C ASP A 109 -6.03 -2.31 6.60
N PHE A 110 -6.45 -2.96 5.52
CA PHE A 110 -7.68 -2.66 4.83
C PHE A 110 -8.84 -3.44 5.45
N LEU A 111 -9.33 -2.96 6.59
CA LEU A 111 -10.46 -3.56 7.30
C LEU A 111 -11.73 -3.61 6.44
N GLN A 112 -11.86 -2.70 5.49
CA GLN A 112 -12.98 -2.61 4.57
C GLN A 112 -12.54 -1.85 3.32
N GLY A 113 -12.57 -2.50 2.17
CA GLY A 113 -12.29 -1.90 0.88
C GLY A 113 -13.53 -1.28 0.23
N PRO A 114 -13.46 -0.96 -1.06
CA PRO A 114 -14.61 -0.54 -1.84
C PRO A 114 -15.68 -1.63 -1.89
N PRO A 115 -16.98 -1.26 -1.90
CA PRO A 115 -18.04 -2.25 -2.07
C PRO A 115 -18.00 -2.86 -3.48
N ASP A 116 -18.27 -4.14 -3.56
CA ASP A 116 -18.56 -4.86 -4.78
C ASP A 116 -20.01 -5.33 -4.76
N THR A 117 -20.60 -5.49 -5.91
CA THR A 117 -21.98 -6.00 -6.07
C THR A 117 -21.99 -7.45 -6.56
N ASP A 118 -20.86 -8.04 -6.78
CA ASP A 118 -20.71 -9.43 -7.12
C ASP A 118 -20.68 -10.27 -5.83
N ASP A 119 -21.24 -11.46 -5.89
CA ASP A 119 -21.15 -12.46 -4.82
C ASP A 119 -19.76 -13.11 -4.92
N ILE A 120 -18.77 -12.52 -4.23
CA ILE A 120 -17.35 -12.87 -4.39
C ILE A 120 -17.06 -14.22 -3.74
N ASP A 121 -17.65 -14.53 -2.60
CA ASP A 121 -17.41 -15.76 -1.85
C ASP A 121 -18.49 -16.86 -2.08
N GLY A 122 -19.56 -16.51 -2.78
CA GLY A 122 -20.59 -17.46 -3.19
C GLY A 122 -21.60 -17.80 -2.07
N ASP A 123 -21.75 -16.95 -1.06
CA ASP A 123 -22.66 -17.17 0.07
C ASP A 123 -24.08 -16.66 -0.18
N GLY A 124 -24.31 -15.95 -1.30
CA GLY A 124 -25.57 -15.36 -1.71
C GLY A 124 -25.80 -13.93 -1.23
N ASP A 125 -24.85 -13.33 -0.51
CA ASP A 125 -24.83 -11.89 -0.21
C ASP A 125 -24.06 -11.15 -1.32
N THR A 126 -24.60 -10.08 -1.83
CA THR A 126 -23.98 -9.21 -2.84
C THR A 126 -23.45 -7.91 -2.24
N THR A 127 -23.40 -7.81 -0.92
CA THR A 127 -22.81 -6.66 -0.21
C THR A 127 -21.35 -6.97 0.18
N GLU A 128 -20.55 -7.25 -0.82
CA GLU A 128 -19.15 -7.62 -0.65
C GLU A 128 -18.23 -6.40 -0.59
N TYR A 129 -17.03 -6.61 -0.07
CA TYR A 129 -15.99 -5.59 -0.06
C TYR A 129 -14.69 -6.17 -0.61
N LEU A 130 -14.10 -5.46 -1.56
CA LEU A 130 -12.81 -5.83 -2.11
C LEU A 130 -11.72 -5.70 -1.04
N GLY A 131 -10.91 -6.71 -0.89
CA GLY A 131 -9.68 -6.68 -0.12
C GLY A 131 -8.56 -5.95 -0.86
N MET A 132 -7.34 -6.07 -0.36
CA MET A 132 -6.13 -5.58 -1.02
C MET A 132 -5.91 -6.35 -2.32
N THR A 133 -5.87 -5.66 -3.46
CA THR A 133 -5.71 -6.27 -4.79
C THR A 133 -4.28 -6.27 -5.29
N SER A 134 -3.40 -5.52 -4.63
CA SER A 134 -1.97 -5.50 -4.91
C SER A 134 -1.18 -4.92 -3.74
N PHE A 135 0.07 -5.35 -3.60
CA PHE A 135 1.07 -4.72 -2.75
C PHE A 135 2.35 -4.54 -3.54
N THR A 136 2.86 -3.32 -3.57
CA THR A 136 4.05 -2.96 -4.33
C THR A 136 4.92 -2.02 -3.50
N TYR A 137 6.19 -1.90 -3.86
CA TYR A 137 7.12 -1.00 -3.19
C TYR A 137 8.01 -0.27 -4.18
N PHE A 138 8.58 0.82 -3.72
CA PHE A 138 9.68 1.52 -4.39
C PHE A 138 10.54 2.21 -3.33
N GLY A 139 11.76 2.57 -3.69
CA GLY A 139 12.66 3.22 -2.75
C GLY A 139 13.80 3.94 -3.43
N ALA A 140 14.17 5.09 -2.91
CA ALA A 140 15.25 5.91 -3.43
C ALA A 140 16.56 5.12 -3.53
N GLY A 141 17.20 5.16 -4.69
CA GLY A 141 18.47 4.47 -4.93
C GLY A 141 18.37 2.96 -5.13
N SER A 142 17.18 2.38 -5.11
CA SER A 142 16.93 0.98 -5.46
C SER A 142 16.75 0.78 -6.97
N SER A 143 16.69 -0.49 -7.41
CA SER A 143 16.34 -0.82 -8.80
C SER A 143 14.88 -0.48 -9.13
N ILE A 144 14.04 -0.37 -8.12
CA ILE A 144 12.65 0.11 -8.19
C ILE A 144 12.63 1.50 -7.57
N SER A 145 13.11 2.47 -8.33
CA SER A 145 13.24 3.86 -7.87
C SER A 145 11.90 4.57 -7.78
N ASP A 146 11.89 5.66 -6.99
CA ASP A 146 10.71 6.52 -6.81
C ASP A 146 10.19 7.04 -8.16
N PRO A 147 8.88 6.95 -8.42
CA PRO A 147 8.27 7.62 -9.54
C PRO A 147 8.41 9.15 -9.44
N ASP A 148 8.55 9.82 -10.56
CA ASP A 148 8.62 11.28 -10.61
C ASP A 148 7.24 11.90 -10.30
N LEU A 149 7.14 12.60 -9.17
CA LEU A 149 5.89 13.22 -8.70
C LEU A 149 5.44 14.42 -9.55
N ALA A 150 6.28 14.93 -10.44
CA ALA A 150 6.02 16.14 -11.23
C ALA A 150 5.76 15.89 -12.72
N SER A 151 5.81 14.63 -13.17
CA SER A 151 5.68 14.30 -14.59
C SER A 151 4.52 13.36 -14.90
N TYR A 152 4.07 13.38 -16.14
CA TYR A 152 3.09 12.42 -16.64
C TYR A 152 3.64 10.98 -16.63
N ALA A 153 4.93 10.82 -16.93
CA ALA A 153 5.60 9.52 -16.83
C ALA A 153 5.53 8.95 -15.40
N GLY A 154 5.75 9.78 -14.39
CA GLY A 154 5.59 9.38 -12.99
C GLY A 154 4.15 8.99 -12.65
N SER A 155 3.15 9.67 -13.21
CA SER A 155 1.74 9.27 -13.04
C SER A 155 1.47 7.87 -13.59
N LEU A 156 2.05 7.53 -14.76
CA LEU A 156 1.95 6.19 -15.34
C LEU A 156 2.67 5.14 -14.47
N GLN A 157 3.81 5.49 -13.89
CA GLN A 157 4.53 4.62 -12.97
C GLN A 157 3.71 4.33 -11.71
N PHE A 158 3.09 5.35 -11.10
CA PHE A 158 2.19 5.16 -9.96
C PHE A 158 0.97 4.32 -10.32
N TYR A 159 0.39 4.55 -11.50
CA TYR A 159 -0.77 3.77 -11.94
C TYR A 159 -0.42 2.29 -12.10
N ASN A 160 0.73 1.97 -12.71
CA ASN A 160 1.22 0.61 -12.79
C ASN A 160 1.45 -0.04 -11.41
N LEU A 161 2.02 0.72 -10.45
CA LEU A 161 2.18 0.23 -9.07
C LEU A 161 0.84 -0.09 -8.42
N MET A 162 -0.18 0.78 -8.59
CA MET A 162 -1.51 0.55 -8.04
C MET A 162 -2.21 -0.67 -8.66
N GLU A 163 -1.91 -1.00 -9.91
CA GLU A 163 -2.41 -2.20 -10.58
C GLU A 163 -1.62 -3.47 -10.23
N GLY A 164 -0.53 -3.36 -9.49
CA GLY A 164 0.34 -4.47 -9.10
C GLY A 164 1.38 -4.84 -10.16
N PHE A 165 1.92 -3.84 -10.88
CA PHE A 165 2.98 -4.01 -11.87
C PHE A 165 4.21 -3.19 -11.52
N LEU A 166 5.33 -3.46 -12.18
CA LEU A 166 6.53 -2.66 -12.05
C LEU A 166 6.29 -1.22 -12.54
N PRO A 167 6.91 -0.21 -11.92
CA PRO A 167 6.71 1.21 -12.25
C PRO A 167 7.39 1.59 -13.55
N ARG A 168 6.88 1.11 -14.67
CA ARG A 168 7.36 1.49 -16.00
C ARG A 168 6.53 2.64 -16.54
N PRO A 169 7.18 3.65 -17.18
CA PRO A 169 6.48 4.79 -17.74
C PRO A 169 5.84 4.51 -19.11
N GLU A 170 6.05 3.33 -19.67
CA GLU A 170 5.56 2.92 -20.99
C GLU A 170 4.16 2.32 -20.95
N TYR A 171 3.33 2.77 -20.03
CA TYR A 171 1.93 2.35 -20.00
C TYR A 171 1.28 2.45 -21.41
N PRO A 172 0.52 1.47 -21.91
CA PRO A 172 -0.05 0.36 -21.14
C PRO A 172 0.83 -0.91 -21.07
N VAL A 173 2.13 -0.82 -21.28
CA VAL A 173 3.03 -1.96 -21.12
C VAL A 173 3.15 -2.31 -19.64
N GLN A 174 2.50 -3.39 -19.25
CA GLN A 174 2.48 -3.87 -17.87
C GLN A 174 3.48 -5.00 -17.71
N ILE A 175 4.46 -4.81 -16.82
CA ILE A 175 5.47 -5.82 -16.50
C ILE A 175 5.16 -6.34 -15.10
N PRO A 176 4.83 -7.62 -14.93
CA PRO A 176 4.50 -8.18 -13.63
C PRO A 176 5.71 -8.22 -12.71
N TRP A 177 5.46 -8.21 -11.42
CA TRP A 177 6.43 -8.63 -10.43
C TRP A 177 6.62 -10.14 -10.50
N ILE A 178 7.81 -10.57 -10.18
CA ILE A 178 8.12 -12.00 -10.06
C ILE A 178 8.41 -12.29 -8.59
N ASP A 179 7.64 -13.17 -8.01
CA ASP A 179 7.94 -13.70 -6.68
C ASP A 179 9.26 -14.48 -6.76
N LEU A 180 10.27 -13.96 -6.07
CA LEU A 180 11.63 -14.51 -6.15
C LEU A 180 11.75 -15.89 -5.49
N SER A 181 10.81 -16.29 -4.65
CA SER A 181 10.80 -17.61 -4.02
C SER A 181 10.21 -18.71 -4.90
N THR A 182 9.28 -18.34 -5.78
CA THR A 182 8.55 -19.30 -6.64
C THR A 182 8.89 -19.16 -8.12
N GLY A 183 9.37 -17.99 -8.54
CA GLY A 183 9.57 -17.65 -9.95
C GLY A 183 8.28 -17.36 -10.71
N LEU A 184 7.15 -17.21 -10.03
CA LEU A 184 5.84 -16.95 -10.64
C LEU A 184 5.51 -15.45 -10.64
N GLU A 185 4.67 -15.04 -11.59
CA GLU A 185 4.11 -13.70 -11.61
C GLU A 185 3.21 -13.46 -10.39
N THR A 186 3.29 -12.26 -9.82
CA THR A 186 2.48 -11.85 -8.68
C THR A 186 2.11 -10.38 -8.77
N LYS A 187 1.02 -9.99 -8.09
CA LYS A 187 0.66 -8.59 -7.82
C LYS A 187 1.04 -8.18 -6.39
N PHE A 188 1.58 -9.10 -5.60
CA PHE A 188 1.92 -8.92 -4.20
C PHE A 188 3.41 -9.13 -4.00
N ALA A 189 4.16 -8.04 -4.06
CA ALA A 189 5.58 -8.08 -3.77
C ALA A 189 5.80 -8.39 -2.28
N LEU A 190 6.87 -9.12 -1.97
CA LEU A 190 7.32 -9.35 -0.59
C LEU A 190 6.24 -9.99 0.32
N ALA A 191 5.45 -10.93 -0.23
CA ALA A 191 4.38 -11.63 0.49
C ALA A 191 4.88 -12.86 1.28
N GLY A 192 6.17 -12.92 1.60
CA GLY A 192 6.74 -13.97 2.46
C GLY A 192 6.52 -13.69 3.94
N ASP A 193 6.71 -14.72 4.75
CA ASP A 193 6.62 -14.63 6.21
C ASP A 193 8.01 -14.41 6.83
N PRO A 194 8.33 -13.21 7.33
CA PRO A 194 9.62 -12.92 7.93
C PRO A 194 9.84 -13.63 9.27
N VAL A 195 8.79 -14.05 9.97
CA VAL A 195 8.88 -14.79 11.22
C VAL A 195 9.24 -16.25 10.97
N ALA A 196 8.59 -16.86 9.98
CA ALA A 196 8.91 -18.23 9.55
C ALA A 196 10.16 -18.30 8.67
N GLY A 197 10.62 -17.18 8.12
CA GLY A 197 11.74 -17.13 7.18
C GLY A 197 11.44 -17.83 5.86
N SER A 198 10.21 -17.70 5.36
CA SER A 198 9.75 -18.42 4.17
C SER A 198 9.08 -17.50 3.15
N GLY A 199 9.17 -17.87 1.87
CA GLY A 199 8.64 -17.08 0.77
C GLY A 199 9.55 -15.90 0.37
N TRP A 200 9.01 -14.95 -0.37
CA TRP A 200 9.72 -13.75 -0.80
C TRP A 200 9.68 -12.68 0.28
N ILE A 201 10.78 -12.47 0.95
CA ILE A 201 10.92 -11.57 2.12
C ILE A 201 11.91 -10.47 1.76
N ASP A 202 11.62 -9.24 2.20
CA ASP A 202 12.52 -8.11 2.06
C ASP A 202 13.84 -8.33 2.83
N GLY A 203 14.94 -7.81 2.29
CA GLY A 203 16.27 -7.95 2.88
C GLY A 203 16.89 -9.34 2.80
N VAL A 204 16.17 -10.34 2.34
CA VAL A 204 16.70 -11.70 2.13
C VAL A 204 17.10 -11.87 0.66
N GLN A 205 18.38 -12.04 0.41
CA GLN A 205 18.87 -12.45 -0.91
C GLN A 205 18.47 -13.90 -1.13
N LEU A 206 17.49 -14.13 -1.99
CA LEU A 206 17.20 -15.48 -2.45
C LEU A 206 18.35 -15.93 -3.38
N PRO A 207 18.80 -17.19 -3.29
CA PRO A 207 19.80 -17.68 -4.21
C PRO A 207 19.30 -17.58 -5.65
N PRO A 208 20.19 -17.30 -6.61
CA PRO A 208 19.85 -17.16 -8.02
C PRO A 208 19.30 -18.46 -8.60
#